data_a198bfdddeaf3d4dbd0e73a4d37b14c5
#
_entry.id   a198bfdddeaf3d4dbd0e73a4d37b14c5
#
_cell.length_a   1.000
_cell.length_b   1.000
_cell.length_c   1.000
_cell.angle_alpha   90.00
_cell.angle_beta   90.00
_cell.angle_gamma   90.00
#
_symmetry.space_group_name_H-M   'P 1'
#
loop_
_entity.id
_entity.type
_entity.pdbx_description
1 polymer ?
#
loop_
_entity_poly.entity_id
_entity_poly.type
_entity_poly.pdbx_seq_one_letter_code
_entity_poly.pdbx_strand_id
1 'polypeptide(L)'
;MSKKCFHPSVEGAQHGAKSLAQFLVFAKNSGAEGAQPSNFMLESKSGRKRFTPAREIRETFGEANFKLDGVSAHCPLWVHTTAWTGSPTIRPFTPQHLWGESAKTIEKAMENYILKLLDLCAELGIKVVPMFWGIALGWELATGYPWGFWKGADYDLLQEGLERFVKKTRRIRKHANSLGIKLAHEIHPGTAAMCADDFNLLVKACDGDKCLAVNADPSHCWENESWEQRFRKVGSRIFACHVKNFVIRQGLPLRSMAPEWRDRPMQFVDLPSGNINLIRYVEMLINVGYPQRYCELMGTATAPLIVEAESAYRDLNATSANGINFVRHHLCFPLAAGSFEDGMGA
;
A
#
# COMPACT_ATOMS: atom_id res chain seq x y z
N MET A 1 5.41 -28.68 -16.36
CA MET A 1 5.57 -28.04 -15.03
C MET A 1 4.51 -26.97 -14.88
N SER A 2 3.69 -27.04 -13.83
CA SER A 2 2.68 -26.02 -13.53
C SER A 2 3.36 -24.67 -13.26
N LYS A 3 2.84 -23.61 -13.87
CA LYS A 3 3.46 -22.26 -13.86
C LYS A 3 3.16 -21.56 -12.55
N LYS A 4 4.18 -21.11 -11.82
CA LYS A 4 4.00 -20.21 -10.69
C LYS A 4 3.56 -18.82 -11.20
N CYS A 5 2.56 -18.22 -10.58
CA CYS A 5 2.12 -16.86 -10.91
C CYS A 5 2.64 -15.80 -9.93
N PHE A 6 3.24 -16.20 -8.81
CA PHE A 6 3.78 -15.33 -7.79
C PHE A 6 5.25 -15.55 -7.49
N HIS A 7 5.89 -14.51 -6.96
CA HIS A 7 7.21 -14.57 -6.34
C HIS A 7 7.23 -13.79 -5.02
N PRO A 8 8.10 -14.17 -4.05
CA PRO A 8 8.24 -13.48 -2.78
C PRO A 8 8.96 -12.14 -2.97
N SER A 9 8.40 -11.09 -2.38
CA SER A 9 8.94 -9.75 -2.38
C SER A 9 8.82 -9.13 -1.00
N VAL A 10 9.46 -7.98 -0.76
CA VAL A 10 9.45 -7.31 0.55
C VAL A 10 9.33 -5.80 0.41
N GLU A 11 8.56 -5.20 1.31
CA GLU A 11 8.41 -3.75 1.43
C GLU A 11 9.59 -3.10 2.16
N GLY A 12 9.98 -1.90 1.69
CA GLY A 12 11.08 -1.13 2.25
C GLY A 12 10.69 -0.10 3.30
N ALA A 13 9.40 0.21 3.48
CA ALA A 13 8.97 1.31 4.37
C ALA A 13 9.42 1.10 5.81
N GLN A 14 9.30 -0.12 6.34
CA GLN A 14 9.72 -0.48 7.69
C GLN A 14 11.26 -0.56 7.84
N HIS A 15 12.00 -0.58 6.74
CA HIS A 15 13.46 -0.68 6.72
C HIS A 15 14.17 0.65 6.51
N GLY A 16 13.55 1.77 6.88
CA GLY A 16 14.00 3.13 6.60
C GLY A 16 15.40 3.53 7.07
N ALA A 17 15.94 2.81 8.05
CA ALA A 17 17.32 3.00 8.49
C ALA A 17 18.37 2.46 7.49
N LYS A 18 17.97 1.64 6.49
CA LYS A 18 18.86 1.06 5.50
C LYS A 18 18.96 1.93 4.25
N SER A 19 20.12 1.99 3.64
CA SER A 19 20.23 2.45 2.24
C SER A 19 19.61 1.44 1.29
N LEU A 20 19.31 1.84 0.04
CA LEU A 20 18.76 0.93 -0.97
C LEU A 20 19.63 -0.34 -1.10
N ALA A 21 20.95 -0.21 -1.24
CA ALA A 21 21.86 -1.35 -1.36
C ALA A 21 21.80 -2.28 -0.14
N GLN A 22 21.82 -1.72 1.08
CA GLN A 22 21.70 -2.50 2.32
C GLN A 22 20.35 -3.23 2.42
N PHE A 23 19.28 -2.57 1.97
CA PHE A 23 17.95 -3.18 1.93
C PHE A 23 17.89 -4.35 0.96
N LEU A 24 18.46 -4.21 -0.24
CA LEU A 24 18.49 -5.32 -1.21
C LEU A 24 19.35 -6.49 -0.75
N VAL A 25 20.49 -6.24 -0.09
CA VAL A 25 21.30 -7.31 0.53
C VAL A 25 20.49 -8.05 1.60
N PHE A 26 19.80 -7.31 2.45
CA PHE A 26 18.91 -7.91 3.46
C PHE A 26 17.80 -8.75 2.81
N ALA A 27 17.09 -8.21 1.83
CA ALA A 27 16.01 -8.88 1.13
C ALA A 27 16.48 -10.19 0.47
N LYS A 28 17.63 -10.15 -0.19
CA LYS A 28 18.26 -11.31 -0.83
C LYS A 28 18.62 -12.41 0.19
N ASN A 29 19.27 -12.02 1.27
CA ASN A 29 19.67 -12.96 2.32
C ASN A 29 18.45 -13.58 3.03
N SER A 30 17.31 -12.89 3.02
CA SER A 30 16.03 -13.40 3.54
C SER A 30 15.25 -14.27 2.54
N GLY A 31 15.73 -14.41 1.31
CA GLY A 31 15.12 -15.28 0.28
C GLY A 31 14.07 -14.61 -0.59
N ALA A 32 13.94 -13.28 -0.58
CA ALA A 32 13.10 -12.57 -1.55
C ALA A 32 13.68 -12.66 -2.97
N GLU A 33 12.82 -12.53 -3.98
CA GLU A 33 13.20 -12.46 -5.39
C GLU A 33 13.00 -11.06 -5.96
N GLY A 34 12.24 -10.22 -5.25
CA GLY A 34 11.98 -8.84 -5.59
C GLY A 34 11.89 -7.96 -4.36
N ALA A 35 11.83 -6.65 -4.59
CA ALA A 35 11.69 -5.66 -3.55
C ALA A 35 10.87 -4.46 -4.03
N GLN A 36 10.15 -3.87 -3.08
CA GLN A 36 9.41 -2.62 -3.22
C GLN A 36 10.04 -1.58 -2.30
N PRO A 37 11.07 -0.83 -2.75
CA PRO A 37 11.71 0.18 -1.91
C PRO A 37 10.73 1.30 -1.57
N SER A 38 10.91 1.92 -0.42
CA SER A 38 10.22 3.15 -0.08
C SER A 38 10.80 4.35 -0.83
N ASN A 39 9.96 5.34 -1.10
CA ASN A 39 10.35 6.57 -1.79
C ASN A 39 11.58 7.26 -1.16
N PHE A 40 11.72 7.25 0.16
CA PHE A 40 12.85 7.89 0.84
C PHE A 40 14.19 7.15 0.62
N MET A 41 14.18 5.84 0.33
CA MET A 41 15.39 5.10 -0.06
C MET A 41 15.92 5.54 -1.42
N LEU A 42 15.08 6.16 -2.24
CA LEU A 42 15.41 6.64 -3.58
C LEU A 42 15.83 8.12 -3.56
N GLU A 43 15.76 8.79 -2.43
CA GLU A 43 16.18 10.18 -2.31
C GLU A 43 17.70 10.33 -2.47
N SER A 44 18.11 11.37 -3.20
CA SER A 44 19.52 11.64 -3.43
C SER A 44 20.21 12.21 -2.19
N LYS A 45 21.29 11.60 -1.77
CA LYS A 45 22.14 12.10 -0.67
C LYS A 45 22.97 13.32 -1.06
N SER A 46 23.14 13.58 -2.37
CA SER A 46 24.00 14.68 -2.85
C SER A 46 23.37 16.07 -2.73
N GLY A 47 22.08 16.16 -2.46
CA GLY A 47 21.32 17.42 -2.40
C GLY A 47 21.14 18.14 -3.74
N ARG A 48 21.85 17.74 -4.81
CA ARG A 48 21.76 18.39 -6.13
C ARG A 48 20.48 18.01 -6.89
N LYS A 49 20.00 16.80 -6.73
CA LYS A 49 18.74 16.30 -7.28
C LYS A 49 17.89 15.76 -6.14
N ARG A 50 16.57 15.75 -6.32
CA ARG A 50 15.66 15.22 -5.30
C ARG A 50 15.81 13.72 -5.13
N PHE A 51 15.98 13.01 -6.23
CA PHE A 51 16.11 11.54 -6.24
C PHE A 51 17.44 11.12 -6.87
N THR A 52 17.89 9.94 -6.49
CA THR A 52 18.97 9.22 -7.16
C THR A 52 18.58 8.97 -8.62
N PRO A 53 19.48 9.17 -9.59
CA PRO A 53 19.19 8.92 -11.00
C PRO A 53 18.67 7.51 -11.26
N ALA A 54 17.68 7.37 -12.12
CA ALA A 54 17.07 6.08 -12.45
C ALA A 54 18.11 5.03 -12.92
N ARG A 55 19.15 5.48 -13.62
CA ARG A 55 20.25 4.60 -14.04
C ARG A 55 20.94 3.94 -12.85
N GLU A 56 21.33 4.72 -11.84
CA GLU A 56 22.03 4.21 -10.64
C GLU A 56 21.12 3.26 -9.84
N ILE A 57 19.82 3.56 -9.75
CA ILE A 57 18.87 2.67 -9.09
C ILE A 57 18.77 1.33 -9.85
N ARG A 58 18.67 1.36 -11.19
CA ARG A 58 18.64 0.14 -12.01
C ARG A 58 19.93 -0.67 -11.89
N GLU A 59 21.08 0.00 -11.86
CA GLU A 59 22.38 -0.65 -11.64
C GLU A 59 22.41 -1.37 -10.29
N THR A 60 21.94 -0.73 -9.21
CA THR A 60 21.86 -1.33 -7.86
C THR A 60 20.95 -2.57 -7.84
N PHE A 61 19.80 -2.53 -8.53
CA PHE A 61 18.91 -3.70 -8.65
C PHE A 61 19.52 -4.80 -9.54
N GLY A 62 20.19 -4.43 -10.62
CA GLY A 62 20.87 -5.34 -11.54
C GLY A 62 22.01 -6.11 -10.86
N GLU A 63 22.87 -5.40 -10.12
CA GLU A 63 23.96 -6.02 -9.33
C GLU A 63 23.43 -6.97 -8.26
N ALA A 64 22.31 -6.64 -7.64
CA ALA A 64 21.63 -7.52 -6.70
C ALA A 64 20.92 -8.71 -7.38
N ASN A 65 20.72 -8.67 -8.71
CA ASN A 65 19.86 -9.59 -9.47
C ASN A 65 18.45 -9.69 -8.87
N PHE A 66 17.81 -8.52 -8.71
CA PHE A 66 16.52 -8.37 -8.04
C PHE A 66 15.46 -7.77 -8.97
N LYS A 67 14.20 -8.18 -8.76
CA LYS A 67 13.04 -7.55 -9.39
C LYS A 67 12.68 -6.27 -8.64
N LEU A 68 12.39 -5.21 -9.38
CA LEU A 68 11.84 -3.96 -8.83
C LEU A 68 10.33 -4.00 -8.96
N ASP A 69 9.64 -4.29 -7.85
CA ASP A 69 8.21 -4.62 -7.83
C ASP A 69 7.27 -3.42 -7.60
N GLY A 70 7.81 -2.25 -7.59
CA GLY A 70 7.08 -1.00 -7.35
C GLY A 70 7.88 -0.06 -6.47
N VAL A 71 7.30 1.08 -6.13
CA VAL A 71 7.83 2.02 -5.14
C VAL A 71 6.71 2.38 -4.17
N SER A 72 6.95 2.15 -2.90
CA SER A 72 6.04 2.53 -1.83
C SER A 72 6.11 4.04 -1.57
N ALA A 73 4.97 4.71 -1.62
CA ALA A 73 4.85 6.15 -1.44
C ALA A 73 3.70 6.54 -0.50
N HIS A 74 3.49 5.79 0.57
CA HIS A 74 2.38 5.98 1.49
C HIS A 74 2.37 7.38 2.12
N CYS A 75 3.48 7.80 2.71
CA CYS A 75 3.55 9.03 3.47
C CYS A 75 3.39 10.32 2.65
N PRO A 76 4.06 10.52 1.49
CA PRO A 76 3.96 11.77 0.75
C PRO A 76 2.54 12.12 0.29
N LEU A 77 1.80 11.13 -0.24
CA LEU A 77 0.44 11.35 -0.71
C LEU A 77 -0.53 11.53 0.47
N TRP A 78 -0.29 10.81 1.58
CA TRP A 78 -1.08 10.97 2.79
C TRP A 78 -0.90 12.39 3.38
N VAL A 79 0.33 12.89 3.49
CA VAL A 79 0.60 14.26 3.95
C VAL A 79 -0.06 15.27 3.02
N HIS A 80 0.10 15.13 1.70
CA HIS A 80 -0.48 16.04 0.71
C HIS A 80 -1.99 16.22 0.90
N THR A 81 -2.72 15.11 1.00
CA THR A 81 -4.19 15.14 1.03
C THR A 81 -4.76 15.37 2.44
N THR A 82 -3.94 15.25 3.49
CA THR A 82 -4.34 15.49 4.89
C THR A 82 -3.98 16.91 5.39
N ALA A 83 -3.02 17.58 4.75
CA ALA A 83 -2.48 18.87 5.22
C ALA A 83 -3.55 19.95 5.45
N TRP A 84 -4.63 19.95 4.67
CA TRP A 84 -5.74 20.90 4.81
C TRP A 84 -6.41 20.87 6.20
N THR A 85 -6.31 19.76 6.92
CA THR A 85 -6.89 19.61 8.27
C THR A 85 -6.14 20.41 9.33
N GLY A 86 -4.89 20.80 9.06
CA GLY A 86 -4.01 21.39 10.06
C GLY A 86 -3.63 20.42 11.19
N SER A 87 -3.97 19.14 11.06
CA SER A 87 -3.70 18.14 12.11
C SER A 87 -2.20 17.96 12.36
N PRO A 88 -1.75 17.96 13.63
CA PRO A 88 -0.36 17.69 13.96
C PRO A 88 0.07 16.23 13.64
N THR A 89 -0.88 15.34 13.35
CA THR A 89 -0.61 13.92 13.03
C THR A 89 0.21 13.74 11.77
N ILE A 90 0.21 14.73 10.84
CA ILE A 90 1.05 14.66 9.63
C ILE A 90 2.53 14.97 9.93
N ARG A 91 2.85 15.57 11.07
CA ARG A 91 4.19 16.09 11.37
C ARG A 91 5.30 15.03 11.28
N PRO A 92 5.14 13.80 11.81
CA PRO A 92 6.17 12.76 11.70
C PRO A 92 6.53 12.37 10.27
N PHE A 93 5.60 12.56 9.32
CA PHE A 93 5.73 12.18 7.92
C PHE A 93 5.99 13.38 7.00
N THR A 94 5.99 14.59 7.57
CA THR A 94 6.29 15.82 6.84
C THR A 94 7.78 16.12 6.96
N PRO A 95 8.47 16.44 5.84
CA PRO A 95 9.87 16.85 5.90
C PRO A 95 10.11 17.98 6.91
N GLN A 96 11.17 17.88 7.71
CA GLN A 96 11.42 18.76 8.84
C GLN A 96 11.43 20.27 8.47
N HIS A 97 11.93 20.59 7.27
CA HIS A 97 11.97 21.98 6.80
C HIS A 97 10.58 22.58 6.50
N LEU A 98 9.52 21.77 6.50
CA LEU A 98 8.13 22.20 6.32
C LEU A 98 7.36 22.26 7.66
N TRP A 99 8.00 21.97 8.77
CA TRP A 99 7.34 22.04 10.07
C TRP A 99 6.98 23.48 10.43
N GLY A 100 5.73 23.71 10.79
CA GLY A 100 5.22 25.05 11.08
C GLY A 100 4.75 25.85 9.87
N GLU A 101 4.96 25.33 8.66
CA GLU A 101 4.45 25.95 7.44
C GLU A 101 2.93 25.83 7.31
N SER A 102 2.35 26.69 6.48
CA SER A 102 0.93 26.64 6.20
C SER A 102 0.53 25.35 5.47
N ALA A 103 -0.73 24.89 5.65
CA ALA A 103 -1.27 23.74 4.94
C ALA A 103 -1.08 23.85 3.42
N LYS A 104 -1.26 25.05 2.86
CA LYS A 104 -1.07 25.31 1.42
C LYS A 104 0.39 25.16 0.99
N THR A 105 1.34 25.56 1.81
CA THR A 105 2.79 25.39 1.56
C THR A 105 3.14 23.91 1.56
N ILE A 106 2.65 23.15 2.57
CA ILE A 106 2.89 21.72 2.70
C ILE A 106 2.27 20.96 1.50
N GLU A 107 1.02 21.22 1.16
CA GLU A 107 0.35 20.63 -0.01
C GLU A 107 1.16 20.84 -1.29
N LYS A 108 1.56 22.08 -1.56
CA LYS A 108 2.32 22.40 -2.79
C LYS A 108 3.69 21.71 -2.82
N ALA A 109 4.39 21.67 -1.69
CA ALA A 109 5.68 21.00 -1.58
C ALA A 109 5.54 19.49 -1.82
N MET A 110 4.54 18.86 -1.22
CA MET A 110 4.25 17.43 -1.40
C MET A 110 3.76 17.11 -2.82
N GLU A 111 2.91 17.94 -3.40
CA GLU A 111 2.49 17.78 -4.80
C GLU A 111 3.71 17.74 -5.74
N ASN A 112 4.61 18.73 -5.61
CA ASN A 112 5.82 18.78 -6.42
C ASN A 112 6.76 17.58 -6.19
N TYR A 113 6.83 17.09 -4.96
CA TYR A 113 7.59 15.89 -4.63
C TYR A 113 6.99 14.67 -5.33
N ILE A 114 5.68 14.48 -5.24
CA ILE A 114 4.96 13.34 -5.82
C ILE A 114 5.10 13.33 -7.34
N LEU A 115 4.93 14.47 -8.00
CA LEU A 115 5.09 14.54 -9.46
C LEU A 115 6.49 14.08 -9.91
N LYS A 116 7.55 14.54 -9.22
CA LYS A 116 8.93 14.10 -9.49
C LYS A 116 9.15 12.62 -9.19
N LEU A 117 8.48 12.08 -8.17
CA LEU A 117 8.53 10.65 -7.86
C LEU A 117 7.88 9.83 -8.96
N LEU A 118 6.74 10.28 -9.49
CA LEU A 118 6.07 9.62 -10.61
C LEU A 118 6.92 9.65 -11.89
N ASP A 119 7.61 10.76 -12.16
CA ASP A 119 8.57 10.84 -13.26
C ASP A 119 9.69 9.81 -13.10
N LEU A 120 10.28 9.70 -11.90
CA LEU A 120 11.28 8.67 -11.60
C LEU A 120 10.71 7.25 -11.76
N CYS A 121 9.50 6.99 -11.27
CA CYS A 121 8.84 5.69 -11.46
C CYS A 121 8.68 5.35 -12.94
N ALA A 122 8.27 6.32 -13.76
CA ALA A 122 8.15 6.12 -15.21
C ALA A 122 9.51 5.83 -15.87
N GLU A 123 10.57 6.57 -15.50
CA GLU A 123 11.94 6.30 -15.96
C GLU A 123 12.41 4.89 -15.55
N LEU A 124 12.02 4.39 -14.37
CA LEU A 124 12.35 3.05 -13.90
C LEU A 124 11.50 1.94 -14.54
N GLY A 125 10.46 2.30 -15.30
CA GLY A 125 9.49 1.35 -15.86
C GLY A 125 8.43 0.88 -14.87
N ILE A 126 8.33 1.53 -13.70
CA ILE A 126 7.36 1.21 -12.66
C ILE A 126 6.00 1.80 -13.04
N LYS A 127 4.97 0.96 -13.01
CA LYS A 127 3.58 1.33 -13.31
C LYS A 127 2.64 1.19 -12.10
N VAL A 128 3.13 0.73 -10.97
CA VAL A 128 2.35 0.53 -9.72
C VAL A 128 3.05 1.22 -8.57
N VAL A 129 2.33 2.12 -7.88
CA VAL A 129 2.82 2.87 -6.72
C VAL A 129 1.83 2.68 -5.59
N PRO A 130 2.08 1.76 -4.65
CA PRO A 130 1.32 1.66 -3.39
C PRO A 130 1.44 2.94 -2.57
N MET A 131 0.30 3.41 -2.04
CA MET A 131 0.24 4.71 -1.40
C MET A 131 -1.03 4.88 -0.55
N PHE A 132 -1.05 5.92 0.28
CA PHE A 132 -2.26 6.39 0.96
C PHE A 132 -2.77 7.69 0.33
N TRP A 133 -4.03 7.73 -0.09
CA TRP A 133 -4.74 8.99 -0.13
C TRP A 133 -5.06 9.40 1.32
N GLY A 134 -4.74 10.63 1.67
CA GLY A 134 -5.02 11.15 3.01
C GLY A 134 -6.48 11.49 3.22
N ILE A 135 -6.78 12.12 4.34
CA ILE A 135 -8.14 12.39 4.79
C ILE A 135 -8.85 13.36 3.83
N ALA A 136 -9.87 12.88 3.15
CA ALA A 136 -10.73 13.68 2.29
C ALA A 136 -11.93 14.27 3.06
N LEU A 137 -12.47 13.49 4.00
CA LEU A 137 -13.61 13.82 4.87
C LEU A 137 -13.11 14.21 6.26
N GLY A 138 -13.93 14.90 7.03
CA GLY A 138 -13.70 15.13 8.43
C GLY A 138 -13.80 13.83 9.24
N TRP A 139 -13.16 13.81 10.38
CA TRP A 139 -13.19 12.67 11.31
C TRP A 139 -14.59 12.31 11.78
N GLU A 140 -15.49 13.26 11.76
CA GLU A 140 -16.89 13.14 12.15
C GLU A 140 -17.60 12.04 11.38
N LEU A 141 -17.29 11.90 10.07
CA LEU A 141 -17.86 10.85 9.23
C LEU A 141 -17.14 9.51 9.36
N ALA A 142 -15.94 9.52 9.92
CA ALA A 142 -15.12 8.32 10.10
C ALA A 142 -15.40 7.57 11.41
N THR A 143 -16.27 8.08 12.27
CA THR A 143 -16.47 7.52 13.63
C THR A 143 -17.44 6.36 13.71
N GLY A 144 -18.19 6.05 12.66
CA GLY A 144 -19.22 5.02 12.69
C GLY A 144 -20.36 5.28 13.70
N TYR A 145 -20.52 6.53 14.12
CA TYR A 145 -21.58 6.91 15.02
C TYR A 145 -22.94 6.87 14.32
N PRO A 146 -23.99 6.29 14.92
CA PRO A 146 -25.22 5.98 14.17
C PRO A 146 -26.08 7.20 13.84
N TRP A 147 -25.79 8.39 14.39
CA TRP A 147 -26.59 9.58 14.20
C TRP A 147 -25.98 10.53 13.17
N GLY A 148 -26.78 10.91 12.19
CA GLY A 148 -26.35 11.78 11.09
C GLY A 148 -26.31 13.28 11.43
N PHE A 149 -26.17 13.70 12.69
CA PHE A 149 -26.14 15.12 13.05
C PHE A 149 -24.81 15.82 12.71
N TRP A 150 -23.82 15.08 12.22
CA TRP A 150 -22.63 15.65 11.61
C TRP A 150 -22.91 16.28 10.23
N LYS A 151 -24.03 15.90 9.64
CA LYS A 151 -24.55 16.50 8.43
C LYS A 151 -25.56 17.57 8.85
N GLY A 152 -25.19 18.84 8.77
CA GLY A 152 -26.09 19.96 9.01
C GLY A 152 -27.23 20.02 8.00
N ALA A 153 -28.27 20.81 8.29
CA ALA A 153 -29.41 21.02 7.38
C ALA A 153 -28.99 21.63 6.03
N ASP A 154 -28.00 22.52 6.07
CA ASP A 154 -27.52 23.28 4.90
C ASP A 154 -26.13 22.82 4.42
N TYR A 155 -25.67 21.63 4.83
CA TYR A 155 -24.29 21.23 4.66
C TYR A 155 -24.13 19.72 4.56
N ASP A 156 -23.49 19.26 3.50
CA ASP A 156 -23.20 17.85 3.24
C ASP A 156 -21.68 17.59 3.31
N LEU A 157 -21.20 17.11 4.46
CA LEU A 157 -19.78 16.82 4.67
C LEU A 157 -19.24 15.78 3.70
N LEU A 158 -20.03 14.78 3.34
CA LEU A 158 -19.61 13.76 2.38
C LEU A 158 -19.36 14.37 1.02
N GLN A 159 -20.31 15.15 0.51
CA GLN A 159 -20.18 15.83 -0.77
C GLN A 159 -18.97 16.78 -0.78
N GLU A 160 -18.81 17.59 0.26
CA GLU A 160 -17.66 18.50 0.38
C GLU A 160 -16.33 17.75 0.38
N GLY A 161 -16.24 16.64 1.12
CA GLY A 161 -15.04 15.81 1.16
C GLY A 161 -14.70 15.20 -0.20
N LEU A 162 -15.69 14.70 -0.93
CA LEU A 162 -15.51 14.17 -2.29
C LEU A 162 -15.04 15.26 -3.26
N GLU A 163 -15.63 16.45 -3.22
CA GLU A 163 -15.22 17.60 -4.04
C GLU A 163 -13.79 18.04 -3.71
N ARG A 164 -13.45 18.08 -2.42
CA ARG A 164 -12.08 18.36 -1.97
C ARG A 164 -11.10 17.34 -2.51
N PHE A 165 -11.42 16.05 -2.41
CA PHE A 165 -10.58 14.98 -2.94
C PHE A 165 -10.35 15.16 -4.44
N VAL A 166 -11.40 15.30 -5.22
CA VAL A 166 -11.33 15.50 -6.68
C VAL A 166 -10.45 16.70 -7.02
N LYS A 167 -10.65 17.84 -6.36
CA LYS A 167 -9.91 19.07 -6.60
C LYS A 167 -8.43 18.94 -6.24
N LYS A 168 -8.13 18.46 -5.03
CA LYS A 168 -6.76 18.38 -4.50
C LYS A 168 -5.91 17.35 -5.22
N THR A 169 -6.48 16.23 -5.64
CA THR A 169 -5.73 15.14 -6.28
C THR A 169 -5.63 15.26 -7.80
N ARG A 170 -6.37 16.18 -8.41
CA ARG A 170 -6.53 16.30 -9.87
C ARG A 170 -5.21 16.32 -10.65
N ARG A 171 -4.25 17.12 -10.20
CA ARG A 171 -2.97 17.28 -10.90
C ARG A 171 -2.14 16.01 -10.83
N ILE A 172 -2.09 15.39 -9.65
CA ILE A 172 -1.37 14.13 -9.43
C ILE A 172 -1.99 13.03 -10.28
N ARG A 173 -3.32 12.86 -10.25
CA ARG A 173 -4.05 11.86 -11.05
C ARG A 173 -3.85 12.04 -12.54
N LYS A 174 -3.95 13.28 -13.03
CA LYS A 174 -3.70 13.60 -14.44
C LYS A 174 -2.29 13.20 -14.86
N HIS A 175 -1.29 13.48 -14.02
CA HIS A 175 0.10 13.12 -14.30
C HIS A 175 0.31 11.60 -14.25
N ALA A 176 -0.20 10.90 -13.23
CA ALA A 176 -0.15 9.45 -13.16
C ALA A 176 -0.78 8.78 -14.39
N ASN A 177 -1.94 9.25 -14.84
CA ASN A 177 -2.60 8.75 -16.05
C ASN A 177 -1.75 8.98 -17.32
N SER A 178 -1.09 10.14 -17.46
CA SER A 178 -0.22 10.41 -18.63
C SER A 178 0.99 9.48 -18.68
N LEU A 179 1.43 8.96 -17.53
CA LEU A 179 2.54 8.02 -17.40
C LEU A 179 2.07 6.55 -17.40
N GLY A 180 0.75 6.30 -17.38
CA GLY A 180 0.18 4.96 -17.26
C GLY A 180 0.39 4.31 -15.89
N ILE A 181 0.62 5.12 -14.83
CA ILE A 181 0.88 4.66 -13.47
C ILE A 181 -0.44 4.47 -12.71
N LYS A 182 -0.54 3.38 -11.96
CA LYS A 182 -1.58 3.07 -11.00
C LYS A 182 -1.16 3.56 -9.62
N LEU A 183 -1.95 4.43 -9.03
CA LEU A 183 -1.82 4.88 -7.65
C LEU A 183 -2.64 3.91 -6.78
N ALA A 184 -1.97 2.89 -6.28
CA ALA A 184 -2.60 1.78 -5.58
C ALA A 184 -2.83 2.13 -4.12
N HIS A 185 -4.01 2.71 -3.83
CA HIS A 185 -4.41 3.08 -2.48
C HIS A 185 -4.57 1.85 -1.59
N GLU A 186 -3.91 1.86 -0.46
CA GLU A 186 -4.17 0.91 0.60
C GLU A 186 -5.35 1.42 1.43
N ILE A 187 -6.44 0.63 1.44
CA ILE A 187 -7.64 0.94 2.21
C ILE A 187 -7.32 0.75 3.70
N HIS A 188 -7.19 1.86 4.42
CA HIS A 188 -6.57 1.90 5.74
C HIS A 188 -7.28 2.88 6.67
N PRO A 189 -7.44 2.57 7.98
CA PRO A 189 -7.94 3.54 8.95
C PRO A 189 -7.16 4.85 8.92
N GLY A 190 -7.87 5.98 8.99
CA GLY A 190 -7.25 7.31 8.97
C GLY A 190 -6.80 7.80 7.58
N THR A 191 -7.32 7.22 6.51
CA THR A 191 -7.08 7.61 5.12
C THR A 191 -8.36 8.08 4.43
N ALA A 192 -8.30 8.37 3.13
CA ALA A 192 -9.47 8.79 2.34
C ALA A 192 -10.52 7.68 2.18
N ALA A 193 -10.12 6.42 2.31
CA ALA A 193 -11.01 5.27 2.22
C ALA A 193 -10.63 4.26 3.31
N MET A 194 -11.56 3.96 4.21
CA MET A 194 -11.38 3.01 5.28
C MET A 194 -12.04 1.66 5.00
N CYS A 195 -12.93 1.62 4.00
CA CYS A 195 -13.58 0.42 3.51
C CYS A 195 -13.70 0.43 1.97
N ALA A 196 -14.19 -0.67 1.40
CA ALA A 196 -14.35 -0.77 -0.05
C ALA A 196 -15.37 0.23 -0.61
N ASP A 197 -16.42 0.51 0.13
CA ASP A 197 -17.48 1.41 -0.32
C ASP A 197 -16.98 2.87 -0.37
N ASP A 198 -16.15 3.29 0.60
CA ASP A 198 -15.48 4.60 0.57
C ASP A 198 -14.60 4.74 -0.68
N PHE A 199 -13.79 3.71 -0.97
CA PHE A 199 -12.94 3.73 -2.16
C PHE A 199 -13.76 3.84 -3.44
N ASN A 200 -14.87 3.12 -3.54
CA ASN A 200 -15.77 3.18 -4.68
C ASN A 200 -16.44 4.55 -4.82
N LEU A 201 -16.73 5.24 -3.71
CA LEU A 201 -17.20 6.64 -3.75
C LEU A 201 -16.13 7.58 -4.32
N LEU A 202 -14.86 7.43 -3.92
CA LEU A 202 -13.76 8.21 -4.50
C LEU A 202 -13.61 7.97 -6.01
N VAL A 203 -13.69 6.70 -6.43
CA VAL A 203 -13.65 6.33 -7.85
C VAL A 203 -14.79 6.96 -8.62
N LYS A 204 -16.02 6.88 -8.08
CA LYS A 204 -17.21 7.50 -8.67
C LYS A 204 -17.08 9.01 -8.77
N ALA A 205 -16.64 9.68 -7.71
CA ALA A 205 -16.43 11.14 -7.69
C ALA A 205 -15.36 11.59 -8.70
N CYS A 206 -14.43 10.71 -9.05
CA CYS A 206 -13.39 10.95 -10.06
C CYS A 206 -13.73 10.37 -11.45
N ASP A 207 -15.01 10.19 -11.78
CA ASP A 207 -15.49 9.70 -13.08
C ASP A 207 -14.84 8.38 -13.53
N GLY A 208 -14.58 7.49 -12.58
CA GLY A 208 -13.97 6.19 -12.86
C GLY A 208 -12.48 6.24 -13.21
N ASP A 209 -11.78 7.29 -12.82
CA ASP A 209 -10.37 7.53 -13.14
C ASP A 209 -9.51 6.26 -13.06
N LYS A 210 -8.77 5.99 -14.14
CA LYS A 210 -8.04 4.73 -14.34
C LYS A 210 -6.77 4.61 -13.47
N CYS A 211 -6.22 5.72 -12.99
CA CYS A 211 -5.06 5.67 -12.11
C CYS A 211 -5.43 5.27 -10.67
N LEU A 212 -6.70 5.42 -10.25
CA LEU A 212 -7.15 4.99 -8.93
C LEU A 212 -7.19 3.46 -8.88
N ALA A 213 -6.30 2.89 -8.11
CA ALA A 213 -6.09 1.46 -7.93
C ALA A 213 -6.04 1.10 -6.44
N VAL A 214 -6.00 -0.18 -6.12
CA VAL A 214 -5.94 -0.69 -4.76
C VAL A 214 -4.66 -1.49 -4.55
N ASN A 215 -3.99 -1.21 -3.43
CA ASN A 215 -3.06 -2.11 -2.77
C ASN A 215 -3.86 -2.96 -1.77
N ALA A 216 -3.96 -4.25 -2.02
CA ALA A 216 -4.72 -5.15 -1.17
C ALA A 216 -3.87 -5.53 0.05
N ASP A 217 -4.22 -4.99 1.22
CA ASP A 217 -3.70 -5.44 2.51
C ASP A 217 -4.84 -5.93 3.38
N PRO A 218 -4.91 -7.23 3.70
CA PRO A 218 -6.00 -7.79 4.47
C PRO A 218 -5.92 -7.42 5.96
N SER A 219 -4.78 -6.95 6.44
CA SER A 219 -4.55 -6.70 7.86
C SER A 219 -5.27 -5.45 8.40
N HIS A 220 -5.81 -4.62 7.52
CA HIS A 220 -6.56 -3.42 7.89
C HIS A 220 -8.09 -3.63 7.94
N CYS A 221 -8.53 -4.90 7.93
CA CYS A 221 -9.96 -5.27 8.03
C CYS A 221 -10.38 -5.68 9.46
N TRP A 222 -9.62 -5.31 10.46
CA TRP A 222 -9.85 -5.73 11.85
C TRP A 222 -11.06 -5.06 12.53
N GLU A 223 -11.60 -3.98 11.98
CA GLU A 223 -12.81 -3.29 12.48
C GLU A 223 -14.12 -3.86 11.89
N ASN A 224 -14.23 -5.19 11.78
CA ASN A 224 -15.43 -5.94 11.34
C ASN A 224 -15.74 -5.94 9.83
N GLU A 225 -14.91 -5.41 8.96
CA GLU A 225 -15.08 -5.65 7.53
C GLU A 225 -14.40 -6.97 7.14
N SER A 226 -15.12 -7.82 6.40
CA SER A 226 -14.52 -9.01 5.82
C SER A 226 -13.55 -8.61 4.70
N TRP A 227 -12.28 -8.98 4.83
CA TRP A 227 -11.29 -8.74 3.78
C TRP A 227 -11.68 -9.42 2.45
N GLU A 228 -12.35 -10.59 2.49
CA GLU A 228 -12.84 -11.26 1.29
C GLU A 228 -13.90 -10.42 0.57
N GLN A 229 -14.84 -9.83 1.30
CA GLN A 229 -15.86 -8.94 0.73
C GLN A 229 -15.24 -7.63 0.24
N ARG A 230 -14.34 -7.03 1.03
CA ARG A 230 -13.61 -5.83 0.65
C ARG A 230 -12.97 -6.00 -0.73
N PHE A 231 -12.16 -7.03 -0.89
CA PHE A 231 -11.38 -7.21 -2.12
C PHE A 231 -12.20 -7.73 -3.30
N ARG A 232 -13.30 -8.42 -3.08
CA ARG A 232 -14.26 -8.72 -4.16
C ARG A 232 -14.93 -7.45 -4.70
N LYS A 233 -15.33 -6.52 -3.84
CA LYS A 233 -15.95 -5.24 -4.24
C LYS A 233 -15.03 -4.36 -5.08
N VAL A 234 -13.73 -4.37 -4.83
CA VAL A 234 -12.73 -3.55 -5.54
C VAL A 234 -11.83 -4.38 -6.47
N GLY A 235 -12.15 -5.64 -6.69
CA GLY A 235 -11.26 -6.63 -7.30
C GLY A 235 -10.64 -6.22 -8.63
N SER A 236 -11.40 -5.58 -9.53
CA SER A 236 -10.89 -5.08 -10.82
C SER A 236 -9.87 -3.93 -10.69
N ARG A 237 -9.76 -3.34 -9.52
CA ARG A 237 -8.85 -2.23 -9.20
C ARG A 237 -7.62 -2.65 -8.39
N ILE A 238 -7.47 -3.93 -8.05
CA ILE A 238 -6.30 -4.43 -7.32
C ILE A 238 -5.13 -4.57 -8.31
N PHE A 239 -4.07 -3.79 -8.09
CA PHE A 239 -2.82 -3.79 -8.86
C PHE A 239 -1.58 -3.98 -7.99
N ALA A 240 -1.73 -3.98 -6.68
CA ALA A 240 -0.69 -4.30 -5.70
C ALA A 240 -1.28 -5.13 -4.57
N CYS A 241 -0.43 -5.82 -3.82
CA CYS A 241 -0.84 -6.48 -2.58
C CYS A 241 0.30 -6.46 -1.55
N HIS A 242 -0.09 -6.32 -0.28
CA HIS A 242 0.77 -6.63 0.86
C HIS A 242 0.33 -7.93 1.51
N VAL A 243 1.28 -8.67 2.03
CA VAL A 243 1.05 -9.88 2.82
C VAL A 243 1.43 -9.55 4.25
N LYS A 244 0.42 -9.39 5.09
CA LYS A 244 0.52 -8.97 6.48
C LYS A 244 -0.57 -9.67 7.28
N ASN A 245 -0.37 -9.89 8.56
CA ASN A 245 -1.32 -10.57 9.41
C ASN A 245 -1.44 -9.90 10.77
N PHE A 246 -2.56 -10.10 11.45
CA PHE A 246 -2.84 -9.54 12.77
C PHE A 246 -3.58 -10.52 13.66
N VAL A 247 -3.57 -10.22 14.94
CA VAL A 247 -4.44 -10.85 15.95
C VAL A 247 -5.25 -9.80 16.68
N ILE A 248 -6.44 -10.17 17.15
CA ILE A 248 -7.24 -9.37 18.07
C ILE A 248 -7.28 -10.10 19.42
N ARG A 249 -6.82 -9.43 20.45
CA ARG A 249 -6.88 -9.93 21.82
C ARG A 249 -8.30 -9.75 22.38
N GLN A 250 -8.91 -10.85 22.76
CA GLN A 250 -10.27 -10.87 23.31
C GLN A 250 -10.33 -10.08 24.63
N GLY A 251 -11.50 -9.47 24.88
CA GLY A 251 -11.79 -8.78 26.13
C GLY A 251 -11.27 -7.35 26.24
N LEU A 252 -10.56 -6.84 25.21
CA LEU A 252 -10.11 -5.46 25.16
C LEU A 252 -10.95 -4.66 24.13
N PRO A 253 -11.25 -3.37 24.40
CA PRO A 253 -11.96 -2.54 23.42
C PRO A 253 -11.08 -2.31 22.19
N LEU A 254 -11.65 -2.48 20.98
CA LEU A 254 -10.91 -2.28 19.71
C LEU A 254 -10.34 -0.87 19.59
N ARG A 255 -11.07 0.13 20.06
CA ARG A 255 -10.62 1.53 20.11
C ARG A 255 -10.08 1.84 21.48
N SER A 256 -8.78 1.81 21.60
CA SER A 256 -8.07 2.12 22.86
C SER A 256 -7.19 3.35 22.66
N MET A 257 -7.19 4.22 23.67
CA MET A 257 -6.25 5.34 23.77
C MET A 257 -4.93 4.95 24.45
N ALA A 258 -4.71 3.65 24.71
CA ALA A 258 -3.46 3.16 25.29
C ALA A 258 -2.27 3.68 24.44
N PRO A 259 -1.29 4.35 25.08
CA PRO A 259 -0.15 4.95 24.37
C PRO A 259 0.76 3.88 23.78
N GLU A 260 0.95 2.78 24.52
CA GLU A 260 1.83 1.70 24.12
C GLU A 260 1.15 0.77 23.10
N TRP A 261 1.81 0.53 21.98
CA TRP A 261 1.29 -0.36 20.96
C TRP A 261 1.01 -1.78 21.50
N ARG A 262 1.87 -2.28 22.37
CA ARG A 262 1.73 -3.61 22.98
C ARG A 262 0.47 -3.79 23.85
N ASP A 263 -0.10 -2.68 24.32
CA ASP A 263 -1.30 -2.69 25.16
C ASP A 263 -2.59 -2.56 24.35
N ARG A 264 -2.50 -2.37 23.04
CA ARG A 264 -3.66 -2.29 22.16
C ARG A 264 -4.22 -3.66 21.83
N PRO A 265 -5.54 -3.78 21.62
CA PRO A 265 -6.18 -5.07 21.34
C PRO A 265 -5.75 -5.66 19.98
N MET A 266 -5.61 -4.86 18.94
CA MET A 266 -5.13 -5.29 17.64
C MET A 266 -3.61 -5.20 17.59
N GLN A 267 -2.96 -6.25 17.09
CA GLN A 267 -1.52 -6.31 16.95
C GLN A 267 -1.14 -7.04 15.68
N PHE A 268 -0.19 -6.49 14.94
CA PHE A 268 0.45 -7.19 13.85
C PHE A 268 1.38 -8.28 14.37
N VAL A 269 1.41 -9.39 13.68
CA VAL A 269 2.16 -10.59 14.06
C VAL A 269 2.84 -11.23 12.85
N ASP A 270 3.71 -12.20 13.11
CA ASP A 270 4.27 -13.04 12.06
C ASP A 270 3.18 -13.70 11.21
N LEU A 271 3.39 -13.81 9.92
CA LEU A 271 2.39 -14.22 8.94
C LEU A 271 1.62 -15.51 9.30
N PRO A 272 2.27 -16.61 9.78
CA PRO A 272 1.52 -17.82 10.12
C PRO A 272 0.70 -17.73 11.42
N SER A 273 0.92 -16.69 12.22
CA SER A 273 0.39 -16.59 13.60
C SER A 273 -0.85 -15.72 13.74
N GLY A 274 -1.37 -15.18 12.63
CA GLY A 274 -2.49 -14.23 12.65
C GLY A 274 -3.86 -14.86 12.39
N ASN A 275 -4.88 -13.99 12.43
CA ASN A 275 -6.27 -14.38 12.22
C ASN A 275 -6.65 -14.58 10.74
N ILE A 276 -5.83 -14.11 9.80
CA ILE A 276 -6.08 -14.21 8.37
C ILE A 276 -5.55 -15.54 7.84
N ASN A 277 -6.39 -16.30 7.15
CA ASN A 277 -5.93 -17.43 6.35
C ASN A 277 -5.28 -16.90 5.06
N LEU A 278 -3.96 -16.82 5.04
CA LEU A 278 -3.21 -16.25 3.93
C LEU A 278 -3.24 -17.10 2.66
N ILE A 279 -3.48 -18.40 2.74
CA ILE A 279 -3.69 -19.24 1.54
C ILE A 279 -4.98 -18.80 0.84
N ARG A 280 -6.08 -18.67 1.58
CA ARG A 280 -7.34 -18.15 1.04
C ARG A 280 -7.22 -16.72 0.52
N TYR A 281 -6.37 -15.90 1.15
CA TYR A 281 -6.09 -14.56 0.66
C TYR A 281 -5.42 -14.60 -0.74
N VAL A 282 -4.44 -15.47 -0.94
CA VAL A 282 -3.78 -15.64 -2.26
C VAL A 282 -4.76 -16.21 -3.30
N GLU A 283 -5.59 -17.19 -2.94
CA GLU A 283 -6.66 -17.70 -3.81
C GLU A 283 -7.62 -16.58 -4.24
N MET A 284 -8.00 -15.70 -3.31
CA MET A 284 -8.82 -14.53 -3.62
C MET A 284 -8.11 -13.59 -4.60
N LEU A 285 -6.81 -13.30 -4.43
CA LEU A 285 -6.03 -12.48 -5.35
C LEU A 285 -6.00 -13.08 -6.77
N ILE A 286 -5.92 -14.40 -6.88
CA ILE A 286 -6.01 -15.12 -8.17
C ILE A 286 -7.41 -14.93 -8.77
N ASN A 287 -8.46 -15.18 -7.99
CA ASN A 287 -9.85 -15.12 -8.45
C ASN A 287 -10.26 -13.74 -8.93
N VAL A 288 -9.75 -12.66 -8.32
CA VAL A 288 -9.99 -11.30 -8.79
C VAL A 288 -9.04 -10.88 -9.92
N GLY A 289 -8.15 -11.76 -10.39
CA GLY A 289 -7.26 -11.55 -11.54
C GLY A 289 -6.09 -10.60 -11.27
N TYR A 290 -5.65 -10.44 -10.01
CA TYR A 290 -4.52 -9.59 -9.67
C TYR A 290 -3.23 -9.98 -10.40
N PRO A 291 -2.78 -11.25 -10.41
CA PRO A 291 -1.49 -11.59 -10.99
C PRO A 291 -1.44 -11.31 -12.50
N GLN A 292 -2.53 -11.55 -13.24
CA GLN A 292 -2.60 -11.25 -14.67
C GLN A 292 -2.48 -9.74 -14.92
N ARG A 293 -3.31 -8.93 -14.23
CA ARG A 293 -3.29 -7.47 -14.42
C ARG A 293 -1.96 -6.85 -14.09
N TYR A 294 -1.32 -7.31 -12.99
CA TYR A 294 0.02 -6.84 -12.63
C TYR A 294 1.05 -7.21 -13.70
N CYS A 295 1.08 -8.48 -14.12
CA CYS A 295 2.02 -8.97 -15.13
C CYS A 295 1.87 -8.26 -16.48
N GLU A 296 0.63 -8.05 -16.93
CA GLU A 296 0.34 -7.30 -18.17
C GLU A 296 0.81 -5.85 -18.08
N LEU A 297 0.54 -5.20 -16.93
CA LEU A 297 0.91 -3.80 -16.72
C LEU A 297 2.42 -3.59 -16.62
N MET A 298 3.11 -4.49 -15.89
CA MET A 298 4.54 -4.40 -15.61
C MET A 298 5.43 -5.12 -16.62
N GLY A 299 4.86 -5.94 -17.50
CA GLY A 299 5.62 -6.75 -18.46
C GLY A 299 6.42 -7.88 -17.80
N THR A 300 5.92 -8.45 -16.70
CA THR A 300 6.62 -9.49 -15.92
C THR A 300 5.95 -10.85 -16.04
N ALA A 301 6.70 -11.92 -15.77
CA ALA A 301 6.15 -13.28 -15.82
C ALA A 301 5.41 -13.70 -14.54
N THR A 302 5.67 -13.02 -13.43
CA THR A 302 5.08 -13.32 -12.11
C THR A 302 4.75 -12.01 -11.39
N ALA A 303 3.70 -12.01 -10.58
CA ALA A 303 3.35 -10.91 -9.70
C ALA A 303 3.99 -11.07 -8.32
N PRO A 304 4.32 -9.98 -7.61
CA PRO A 304 4.86 -10.07 -6.26
C PRO A 304 3.77 -10.41 -5.24
N LEU A 305 4.15 -11.18 -4.22
CA LEU A 305 3.52 -11.20 -2.91
C LEU A 305 4.46 -10.44 -1.96
N ILE A 306 4.11 -9.22 -1.60
CA ILE A 306 4.99 -8.28 -0.92
C ILE A 306 4.79 -8.40 0.58
N VAL A 307 5.80 -8.90 1.28
CA VAL A 307 5.79 -8.97 2.75
C VAL A 307 5.94 -7.57 3.33
N GLU A 308 4.95 -7.15 4.08
CA GLU A 308 5.03 -5.98 4.96
C GLU A 308 5.07 -6.49 6.40
N ALA A 309 6.23 -6.33 7.05
CA ALA A 309 6.44 -6.89 8.37
C ALA A 309 6.36 -5.81 9.44
N GLU A 310 5.44 -6.01 10.37
CA GLU A 310 5.34 -5.22 11.59
C GLU A 310 5.10 -6.17 12.77
N SER A 311 5.72 -5.91 13.89
CA SER A 311 5.49 -6.66 15.12
C SER A 311 5.74 -5.77 16.34
N ALA A 312 4.85 -5.85 17.32
CA ALA A 312 5.04 -5.16 18.59
C ALA A 312 6.10 -5.82 19.50
N TYR A 313 6.49 -7.07 19.20
CA TYR A 313 7.30 -7.88 20.11
C TYR A 313 8.60 -8.40 19.50
N ARG A 314 8.67 -8.54 18.18
CA ARG A 314 9.80 -9.20 17.51
C ARG A 314 10.65 -8.21 16.72
N ASP A 315 11.92 -8.54 16.59
CA ASP A 315 12.82 -7.80 15.71
C ASP A 315 12.30 -7.77 14.27
N LEU A 316 12.34 -6.59 13.68
CA LEU A 316 11.80 -6.33 12.33
C LEU A 316 12.47 -7.20 11.27
N ASN A 317 13.80 -7.35 11.31
CA ASN A 317 14.52 -8.13 10.30
C ASN A 317 14.15 -9.62 10.41
N ALA A 318 14.04 -10.12 11.63
CA ALA A 318 13.62 -11.50 11.88
C ALA A 318 12.17 -11.73 11.41
N THR A 319 11.24 -10.82 11.72
CA THR A 319 9.85 -10.90 11.28
C THR A 319 9.75 -10.86 9.76
N SER A 320 10.48 -9.94 9.10
CA SER A 320 10.51 -9.85 7.63
C SER A 320 11.09 -11.12 6.99
N ALA A 321 12.22 -11.63 7.49
CA ALA A 321 12.84 -12.84 6.97
C ALA A 321 11.93 -14.07 7.12
N ASN A 322 11.28 -14.22 8.27
CA ASN A 322 10.29 -15.29 8.50
C ASN A 322 9.10 -15.16 7.55
N GLY A 323 8.60 -13.93 7.36
CA GLY A 323 7.51 -13.65 6.43
C GLY A 323 7.87 -14.00 4.99
N ILE A 324 9.04 -13.59 4.51
CA ILE A 324 9.52 -13.90 3.16
C ILE A 324 9.65 -15.43 2.95
N ASN A 325 10.20 -16.14 3.93
CA ASN A 325 10.30 -17.59 3.88
C ASN A 325 8.92 -18.26 3.85
N PHE A 326 7.99 -17.78 4.66
CA PHE A 326 6.61 -18.28 4.65
C PHE A 326 5.94 -18.06 3.28
N VAL A 327 6.02 -16.86 2.71
CA VAL A 327 5.49 -16.56 1.38
C VAL A 327 6.11 -17.46 0.32
N ARG A 328 7.43 -17.63 0.34
CA ARG A 328 8.16 -18.44 -0.63
C ARG A 328 7.73 -19.91 -0.64
N HIS A 329 7.55 -20.49 0.55
CA HIS A 329 7.30 -21.92 0.70
C HIS A 329 5.81 -22.29 0.73
N HIS A 330 4.94 -21.40 1.15
CA HIS A 330 3.53 -21.70 1.38
C HIS A 330 2.55 -20.92 0.46
N LEU A 331 2.94 -19.74 -0.04
CA LEU A 331 2.03 -18.89 -0.80
C LEU A 331 2.40 -18.78 -2.29
N CYS A 332 3.67 -18.98 -2.66
CA CYS A 332 4.10 -19.02 -4.06
C CYS A 332 3.96 -20.44 -4.64
N PHE A 333 2.78 -21.05 -4.48
CA PHE A 333 2.50 -22.38 -5.02
C PHE A 333 2.25 -22.35 -6.54
N PRO A 334 2.50 -23.45 -7.24
CA PRO A 334 2.12 -23.60 -8.64
C PRO A 334 0.59 -23.75 -8.78
N LEU A 335 0.01 -23.14 -9.81
CA LEU A 335 -1.40 -23.35 -10.11
C LEU A 335 -1.67 -24.77 -10.61
N ALA A 336 -2.88 -25.26 -10.36
CA ALA A 336 -3.33 -26.51 -10.94
C ALA A 336 -3.28 -26.44 -12.48
N ALA A 337 -2.73 -27.47 -13.08
CA ALA A 337 -2.70 -27.64 -14.53
C ALA A 337 -3.77 -28.68 -14.90
N GLY A 338 -4.91 -28.22 -15.42
CA GLY A 338 -6.02 -29.09 -15.81
C GLY A 338 -7.11 -29.24 -14.75
N SER A 339 -8.11 -30.05 -15.07
CA SER A 339 -9.23 -30.36 -14.19
C SER A 339 -8.91 -31.52 -13.25
N PHE A 340 -9.73 -31.71 -12.24
CA PHE A 340 -9.64 -32.87 -11.35
C PHE A 340 -9.77 -34.18 -12.13
N GLU A 341 -10.63 -34.18 -13.16
CA GLU A 341 -10.90 -35.33 -14.02
C GLU A 341 -9.66 -35.73 -14.84
N ASP A 342 -8.85 -34.77 -15.28
CA ASP A 342 -7.58 -35.06 -15.99
C ASP A 342 -6.62 -35.90 -15.13
N GLY A 343 -6.66 -35.70 -13.82
CA GLY A 343 -5.88 -36.47 -12.84
C GLY A 343 -6.41 -37.89 -12.60
N MET A 344 -7.66 -38.16 -12.99
CA MET A 344 -8.27 -39.49 -12.85
C MET A 344 -8.04 -40.40 -14.05
N GLY A 345 -7.33 -39.93 -15.08
CA GLY A 345 -7.01 -40.72 -16.27
C GLY A 345 -8.23 -41.00 -17.17
N ALA A 346 -9.23 -40.10 -17.14
CA ALA A 346 -10.42 -40.17 -18.00
C ALA A 346 -10.12 -39.63 -19.40
#